data_715eef18e914813ba098596e1f52be20
#
_entry.id   715eef18e914813ba098596e1f52be20
#
_cell.length_a   1.000
_cell.length_b   1.000
_cell.length_c   1.000
_cell.angle_alpha   90.00
_cell.angle_beta   90.00
_cell.angle_gamma   90.00
#
_symmetry.space_group_name_H-M   'P 1'
#
loop_
_entity.id
_entity.type
_entity.pdbx_description
1 polymer ?
#
loop_
_entity_poly.entity_id
_entity_poly.type
_entity_poly.pdbx_seq_one_letter_code
_entity_poly.pdbx_strand_id
1 'polypeptide(L)'
;LKKYYKKKIILIDRFVDSTIAYQHYGFGLNLSIIELLNRYLLKSFKIDFTFLNIVNKTNMKRRLRMRKSLNRYDKFEYKFYNKVQNGFLKQAKKNKSKYLIVDSNLDIKINKKIILDKIDKLI
;
A
#
# COMPACT_ATOMS: atom_id res chain seq x y z
N LEU A 1 5.88 2.97 -18.28
CA LEU A 1 4.49 3.16 -17.89
C LEU A 1 3.67 3.79 -19.02
N LYS A 2 4.05 4.97 -19.56
CA LYS A 2 3.32 5.68 -20.63
C LYS A 2 2.94 4.81 -21.82
N LYS A 3 3.85 3.95 -22.30
CA LYS A 3 3.65 3.06 -23.48
C LYS A 3 2.45 2.10 -23.32
N TYR A 4 2.16 1.65 -22.11
CA TYR A 4 1.14 0.63 -21.81
C TYR A 4 -0.10 1.20 -21.13
N TYR A 5 -0.05 2.45 -20.66
CA TYR A 5 -1.17 3.10 -19.99
C TYR A 5 -2.40 3.12 -20.90
N LYS A 6 -3.56 2.77 -20.39
CA LYS A 6 -4.83 2.59 -21.11
C LYS A 6 -4.85 1.46 -22.16
N LYS A 7 -3.77 0.72 -22.31
CA LYS A 7 -3.68 -0.38 -23.30
C LYS A 7 -3.57 -1.75 -22.65
N LYS A 8 -3.12 -1.80 -21.40
CA LYS A 8 -2.90 -3.03 -20.63
C LYS A 8 -3.23 -2.80 -19.16
N ILE A 9 -3.53 -3.89 -18.45
CA ILE A 9 -3.57 -3.89 -16.98
C ILE A 9 -2.14 -3.74 -16.49
N ILE A 10 -1.92 -2.76 -15.61
CA ILE A 10 -0.61 -2.49 -15.02
C ILE A 10 -0.73 -2.72 -13.52
N LEU A 11 0.02 -3.69 -13.02
CA LEU A 11 0.15 -3.95 -11.58
C LEU A 11 1.42 -3.27 -11.07
N ILE A 12 1.30 -2.53 -9.99
CA ILE A 12 2.42 -1.83 -9.36
C ILE A 12 2.47 -2.23 -7.89
N ASP A 13 3.61 -2.79 -7.48
CA ASP A 13 3.88 -3.05 -6.06
C ASP A 13 4.48 -1.80 -5.42
N ARG A 14 3.70 -1.18 -4.53
CA ARG A 14 3.97 0.11 -3.87
C ARG A 14 4.07 1.28 -4.86
N PHE A 15 3.26 2.29 -4.62
CA PHE A 15 3.27 3.51 -5.43
C PHE A 15 3.13 4.75 -4.53
N VAL A 16 2.50 5.82 -5.00
CA VAL A 16 2.41 7.12 -4.31
C VAL A 16 1.82 7.05 -2.90
N ASP A 17 0.91 6.12 -2.64
CA ASP A 17 0.33 5.91 -1.31
C ASP A 17 1.38 5.48 -0.29
N SER A 18 2.38 4.70 -0.72
CA SER A 18 3.52 4.33 0.12
C SER A 18 4.35 5.55 0.51
N THR A 19 4.54 6.49 -0.40
CA THR A 19 5.26 7.74 -0.10
C THR A 19 4.54 8.51 1.02
N ILE A 20 3.23 8.68 0.93
CA ILE A 20 2.45 9.33 1.98
C ILE A 20 2.54 8.55 3.31
N ALA A 21 2.33 7.23 3.27
CA ALA A 21 2.31 6.41 4.48
C ALA A 21 3.67 6.42 5.21
N TYR A 22 4.77 6.26 4.48
CA TYR A 22 6.10 6.22 5.07
C TYR A 22 6.63 7.60 5.41
N GLN A 23 6.55 8.55 4.49
CA GLN A 23 7.22 9.85 4.67
C GLN A 23 6.41 10.78 5.57
N HIS A 24 5.09 10.85 5.41
CA HIS A 24 4.28 11.69 6.27
C HIS A 24 3.96 10.99 7.60
N TYR A 25 3.25 9.86 7.57
CA TYR A 25 2.81 9.20 8.81
C TYR A 25 3.95 8.52 9.58
N GLY A 26 4.93 7.95 8.87
CA GLY A 26 6.10 7.32 9.47
C GLY A 26 7.12 8.33 9.99
N PHE A 27 7.62 9.18 9.12
CA PHE A 27 8.71 10.13 9.41
C PHE A 27 8.28 11.56 9.75
N GLY A 28 7.00 11.91 9.58
CA GLY A 28 6.49 13.23 9.95
C GLY A 28 6.77 14.34 8.92
N LEU A 29 7.11 13.99 7.67
CA LEU A 29 7.31 15.00 6.63
C LEU A 29 6.00 15.72 6.27
N ASN A 30 6.12 16.93 5.77
CA ASN A 30 4.97 17.76 5.42
C ASN A 30 4.14 17.12 4.31
N LEU A 31 2.84 16.88 4.59
CA LEU A 31 1.92 16.23 3.67
C LEU A 31 1.71 17.03 2.38
N SER A 32 1.62 18.36 2.48
CA SER A 32 1.35 19.22 1.32
C SER A 32 2.45 19.14 0.27
N ILE A 33 3.72 19.01 0.69
CA ILE A 33 4.86 18.82 -0.21
C ILE A 33 4.75 17.47 -0.92
N ILE A 34 4.44 16.40 -0.16
CA ILE A 34 4.31 15.05 -0.73
C ILE A 34 3.13 15.02 -1.72
N GLU A 35 2.00 15.61 -1.38
CA GLU A 35 0.83 15.68 -2.26
C GLU A 35 1.11 16.50 -3.52
N LEU A 36 1.88 17.58 -3.43
CA LEU A 36 2.31 18.36 -4.60
C LEU A 36 3.15 17.50 -5.55
N LEU A 37 4.15 16.80 -5.04
CA LEU A 37 4.99 15.88 -5.81
C LEU A 37 4.18 14.75 -6.42
N ASN A 38 3.26 14.14 -5.67
CA ASN A 38 2.39 13.09 -6.16
C ASN A 38 1.46 13.58 -7.28
N ARG A 39 0.89 14.78 -7.15
CA ARG A 39 0.09 15.40 -8.24
C ARG A 39 0.91 15.59 -9.50
N TYR A 40 2.15 16.04 -9.37
CA TYR A 40 3.05 16.20 -10.52
C TYR A 40 3.36 14.85 -11.18
N LEU A 41 3.69 13.83 -10.39
CA LEU A 41 3.97 12.48 -10.89
C LEU A 41 2.75 11.83 -11.56
N LEU A 42 1.55 12.05 -11.00
CA LEU A 42 0.29 11.46 -11.48
C LEU A 42 -0.40 12.30 -12.56
N LYS A 43 0.18 13.41 -13.02
CA LYS A 43 -0.42 14.31 -14.02
C LYS A 43 -0.97 13.59 -15.25
N SER A 44 -0.29 12.51 -15.67
CA SER A 44 -0.65 11.73 -16.86
C SER A 44 -1.20 10.33 -16.54
N PHE A 45 -1.38 9.99 -15.27
CA PHE A 45 -1.77 8.65 -14.83
C PHE A 45 -2.85 8.71 -13.77
N LYS A 46 -3.81 7.81 -13.87
CA LYS A 46 -4.85 7.61 -12.87
C LYS A 46 -4.67 6.22 -12.27
N ILE A 47 -4.70 6.13 -10.95
CA ILE A 47 -4.80 4.85 -10.24
C ILE A 47 -6.27 4.46 -10.23
N ASP A 48 -6.59 3.33 -10.82
CA ASP A 48 -7.96 2.86 -10.90
C ASP A 48 -8.38 2.19 -9.61
N PHE A 49 -7.51 1.34 -9.03
CA PHE A 49 -7.81 0.60 -7.82
C PHE A 49 -6.55 0.24 -7.01
N THR A 50 -6.70 0.12 -5.69
CA THR A 50 -5.62 -0.25 -4.76
C THR A 50 -6.05 -1.41 -3.86
N PHE A 51 -5.25 -2.46 -3.79
CA PHE A 51 -5.35 -3.52 -2.79
C PHE A 51 -4.41 -3.19 -1.62
N LEU A 52 -4.98 -2.96 -0.44
CA LEU A 52 -4.22 -2.64 0.76
C LEU A 52 -4.12 -3.86 1.66
N ASN A 53 -2.95 -4.47 1.71
CA ASN A 53 -2.67 -5.57 2.61
C ASN A 53 -2.36 -5.06 4.01
N ILE A 54 -3.11 -5.53 5.01
CA ILE A 54 -2.87 -5.21 6.42
C ILE A 54 -2.51 -6.47 7.20
N VAL A 55 -1.80 -6.29 8.31
CA VAL A 55 -1.36 -7.39 9.17
C VAL A 55 -1.42 -6.95 10.64
N ASN A 56 -1.81 -7.86 11.54
CA ASN A 56 -1.79 -7.58 12.97
C ASN A 56 -0.35 -7.56 13.53
N LYS A 57 -0.20 -6.99 14.74
CA LYS A 57 1.08 -6.83 15.43
C LYS A 57 1.85 -8.14 15.59
N THR A 58 1.18 -9.19 15.99
CA THR A 58 1.78 -10.51 16.28
C THR A 58 2.38 -11.11 15.02
N ASN A 59 1.59 -11.16 13.95
CA ASN A 59 2.05 -11.69 12.66
C ASN A 59 3.10 -10.80 12.00
N MET A 60 3.02 -9.48 12.14
CA MET A 60 4.05 -8.56 11.66
C MET A 60 5.38 -8.87 12.34
N LYS A 61 5.42 -8.93 13.68
CA LYS A 61 6.64 -9.26 14.43
C LYS A 61 7.20 -10.62 14.06
N ARG A 62 6.33 -11.64 13.92
CA ARG A 62 6.75 -12.97 13.50
C ARG A 62 7.41 -12.96 12.13
N ARG A 63 6.79 -12.31 11.14
CA ARG A 63 7.33 -12.21 9.78
C ARG A 63 8.66 -11.47 9.73
N LEU A 64 8.82 -10.39 10.51
CA LEU A 64 10.09 -9.66 10.60
C LEU A 64 11.21 -10.53 11.16
N ARG A 65 10.93 -11.33 12.21
CA ARG A 65 11.91 -12.26 12.80
C ARG A 65 12.35 -13.38 11.85
N MET A 66 11.45 -13.82 10.95
CA MET A 66 11.74 -14.91 10.01
C MET A 66 12.53 -14.46 8.77
N ARG A 67 12.75 -13.17 8.57
CA ARG A 67 13.55 -12.67 7.44
C ARG A 67 15.03 -12.98 7.62
N LYS A 68 15.62 -13.60 6.60
CA LYS A 68 17.06 -13.91 6.57
C LYS A 68 17.94 -12.67 6.42
N SER A 69 17.43 -11.64 5.72
CA SER A 69 18.11 -10.36 5.57
C SER A 69 17.16 -9.22 5.94
N LEU A 70 17.62 -8.30 6.77
CA LEU A 70 16.86 -7.11 7.15
C LEU A 70 17.17 -5.99 6.16
N ASN A 71 16.13 -5.35 5.65
CA ASN A 71 16.30 -4.12 4.90
C ASN A 71 16.37 -2.90 5.85
N ARG A 72 16.62 -1.72 5.28
CA ARG A 72 16.75 -0.48 6.04
C ARG A 72 15.55 -0.20 6.97
N TYR A 73 14.34 -0.58 6.56
CA TYR A 73 13.11 -0.34 7.33
C TYR A 73 12.83 -1.39 8.39
N ASP A 74 13.36 -2.60 8.23
CA ASP A 74 13.17 -3.70 9.18
C ASP A 74 13.86 -3.44 10.55
N LYS A 75 14.73 -2.43 10.62
CA LYS A 75 15.38 -1.97 11.86
C LYS A 75 14.48 -1.05 12.70
N PHE A 76 13.38 -0.56 12.15
CA PHE A 76 12.48 0.29 12.90
C PHE A 76 11.61 -0.51 13.87
N GLU A 77 11.31 0.12 15.01
CA GLU A 77 10.41 -0.45 16.00
C GLU A 77 8.98 -0.60 15.46
N TYR A 78 8.21 -1.49 16.07
CA TYR A 78 6.80 -1.69 15.76
C TYR A 78 5.98 -0.37 15.71
N LYS A 79 6.30 0.60 16.58
CA LYS A 79 5.63 1.92 16.60
C LYS A 79 5.67 2.61 15.24
N PHE A 80 6.80 2.54 14.55
CA PHE A 80 6.94 3.10 13.20
C PHE A 80 6.00 2.40 12.21
N TYR A 81 6.03 1.07 12.17
CA TYR A 81 5.17 0.30 11.26
C TYR A 81 3.69 0.51 11.54
N ASN A 82 3.31 0.65 12.81
CA ASN A 82 1.93 0.96 13.18
C ASN A 82 1.50 2.33 12.65
N LYS A 83 2.37 3.35 12.73
CA LYS A 83 2.10 4.66 12.13
C LYS A 83 1.91 4.56 10.61
N VAL A 84 2.80 3.82 9.93
CA VAL A 84 2.74 3.60 8.48
C VAL A 84 1.44 2.88 8.10
N GLN A 85 1.10 1.79 8.77
CA GLN A 85 -0.14 1.05 8.48
C GLN A 85 -1.38 1.91 8.72
N ASN A 86 -1.40 2.68 9.82
CA ASN A 86 -2.48 3.64 10.06
C ASN A 86 -2.56 4.73 8.99
N GLY A 87 -1.42 5.15 8.46
CA GLY A 87 -1.36 6.08 7.32
C GLY A 87 -2.03 5.51 6.07
N PHE A 88 -1.75 4.25 5.73
CA PHE A 88 -2.44 3.55 4.64
C PHE A 88 -3.95 3.43 4.88
N LEU A 89 -4.36 3.03 6.09
CA LEU A 89 -5.76 2.91 6.46
C LEU A 89 -6.51 4.25 6.36
N LYS A 90 -5.88 5.36 6.75
CA LYS A 90 -6.46 6.70 6.59
C LYS A 90 -6.66 7.07 5.11
N GLN A 91 -5.71 6.76 4.24
CA GLN A 91 -5.84 6.98 2.80
C GLN A 91 -6.97 6.13 2.21
N ALA A 92 -7.06 4.84 2.55
CA ALA A 92 -8.13 3.96 2.14
C ALA A 92 -9.52 4.46 2.61
N LYS A 93 -9.59 5.00 3.84
CA LYS A 93 -10.83 5.56 4.41
C LYS A 93 -11.34 6.80 3.67
N LYS A 94 -10.41 7.63 3.17
CA LYS A 94 -10.74 8.81 2.33
C LYS A 94 -11.29 8.42 0.95
N ASN A 95 -10.88 7.26 0.41
CA ASN A 95 -11.20 6.84 -0.96
C ASN A 95 -11.76 5.40 -1.01
N LYS A 96 -12.75 5.10 -0.19
CA LYS A 96 -13.29 3.74 0.01
C LYS A 96 -13.63 2.99 -1.28
N SER A 97 -14.18 3.67 -2.27
CA SER A 97 -14.57 3.07 -3.55
C SER A 97 -13.38 2.57 -4.39
N LYS A 98 -12.17 3.06 -4.10
CA LYS A 98 -10.95 2.71 -4.83
C LYS A 98 -10.01 1.79 -4.06
N TYR A 99 -10.41 1.34 -2.88
CA TYR A 99 -9.59 0.48 -2.05
C TYR A 99 -10.32 -0.81 -1.68
N LEU A 100 -9.59 -1.91 -1.68
CA LEU A 100 -9.96 -3.13 -0.99
C LEU A 100 -8.91 -3.43 0.08
N ILE A 101 -9.35 -3.49 1.34
CA ILE A 101 -8.48 -3.92 2.44
C ILE A 101 -8.45 -5.44 2.45
N VAL A 102 -7.25 -6.00 2.39
CA VAL A 102 -6.99 -7.43 2.39
C VAL A 102 -6.35 -7.81 3.71
N ASP A 103 -6.97 -8.71 4.46
CA ASP A 103 -6.43 -9.18 5.73
C ASP A 103 -5.34 -10.24 5.51
N SER A 104 -4.08 -9.81 5.58
CA SER A 104 -2.92 -10.69 5.42
C SER A 104 -2.70 -11.66 6.61
N ASN A 105 -3.58 -11.66 7.62
CA ASN A 105 -3.57 -12.69 8.65
C ASN A 105 -4.27 -13.98 8.18
N LEU A 106 -5.14 -13.87 7.17
CA LEU A 106 -5.81 -15.00 6.55
C LEU A 106 -4.85 -15.80 5.66
N ASP A 107 -5.28 -17.02 5.30
CA ASP A 107 -4.54 -17.88 4.37
C ASP A 107 -4.34 -17.20 3.00
N ILE A 108 -3.19 -17.46 2.39
CA ILE A 108 -2.84 -16.86 1.10
C ILE A 108 -3.81 -17.25 -0.01
N LYS A 109 -4.38 -18.46 0.04
CA LYS A 109 -5.36 -18.94 -0.96
C LYS A 109 -6.67 -18.15 -0.86
N ILE A 110 -7.11 -17.83 0.37
CA ILE A 110 -8.29 -17.00 0.61
C ILE A 110 -8.07 -15.61 0.05
N ASN A 111 -6.94 -14.98 0.40
CA ASN A 111 -6.60 -13.66 -0.08
C ASN A 111 -6.43 -13.59 -1.60
N LYS A 112 -5.81 -14.62 -2.19
CA LYS A 112 -5.71 -14.74 -3.67
C LYS A 112 -7.10 -14.73 -4.31
N LYS A 113 -8.04 -15.53 -3.79
CA LYS A 113 -9.41 -15.57 -4.31
C LYS A 113 -10.08 -14.21 -4.22
N ILE A 114 -10.03 -13.55 -3.04
CA ILE A 114 -10.61 -12.22 -2.82
C ILE A 114 -10.07 -11.20 -3.84
N ILE A 115 -8.76 -11.21 -4.08
CA ILE A 115 -8.11 -10.28 -5.01
C ILE A 115 -8.54 -10.57 -6.46
N LEU A 116 -8.51 -11.84 -6.88
CA LEU A 116 -8.90 -12.22 -8.24
C LEU A 116 -10.38 -11.91 -8.52
N ASP A 117 -11.29 -12.27 -7.61
CA ASP A 117 -12.73 -11.96 -7.73
C ASP A 117 -12.99 -10.45 -7.83
N LYS A 118 -12.13 -9.63 -7.21
CA LYS A 118 -12.22 -8.17 -7.33
C LYS A 118 -11.66 -7.68 -8.66
N ILE A 119 -10.55 -8.23 -9.13
CA ILE A 119 -9.97 -7.88 -10.43
C ILE A 119 -10.95 -8.18 -11.55
N ASP A 120 -11.58 -9.36 -11.55
CA ASP A 120 -12.57 -9.75 -12.56
C ASP A 120 -13.77 -8.79 -12.66
N LYS A 121 -14.11 -8.14 -11.53
CA LYS A 121 -15.17 -7.11 -11.49
C LYS A 121 -14.71 -5.72 -11.95
N LEU A 122 -13.41 -5.51 -12.09
CA LEU A 122 -12.83 -4.22 -12.50
C LEU A 122 -12.49 -4.17 -14.00
N ILE A 123 -12.40 -5.33 -14.63
CA ILE A 123 -12.12 -5.53 -16.05
C ILE A 123 -13.43 -5.73 -16.80
#